data_349f9fcb878690bee95cfe77cc1fbcb6
#
_entry.id   349f9fcb878690bee95cfe77cc1fbcb6
#
_cell.length_a   1.000
_cell.length_b   1.000
_cell.length_c   1.000
_cell.angle_alpha   90.00
_cell.angle_beta   90.00
_cell.angle_gamma   90.00
#
_symmetry.space_group_name_H-M   'P 1'
#
loop_
_entity.id
_entity.type
_entity.pdbx_description
1 polymer ?
#
loop_
_entity_poly.entity_id
_entity_poly.type
_entity_poly.pdbx_seq_one_letter_code
_entity_poly.pdbx_strand_id
1 'polypeptide(L)'
;VINWDRVFAALGHRDFRLLWAGLLLSFTGTFMQSAALLWHVSLLAPDDRRALALGLVGLARIGPILLFSLISGVAADALNRRTLMLVTQSLMAALAGVLAVLTLRGLSELWPIYVLAACSSAAGAFDLPARQALMPTLVPRDHLPNAISLNTIAMQTASVAGPAAGGVMIAVANVGWAYAANAVSFLFVIGALLLMKGQGATHMTGEGGHARSRNDFTLAAALEGLRFVFRAPLIRSTMLLDFFATFFSSATALLPIFAQDVLHVGARGYGWLFAAPAVGAVLASGVMVKAVDLIERRGQVLIAAVMAYGAATVAFGVSTTFWLTFACLAVTGAADTVSMVFRNLIRQMETPDYLRGRMTGVNMLFFMGGPQLGELEAGLVANWLGPVVSVVSGGLGCLVSTGWLAAMTPELRRYGKPARERQKPQGSVLEDVQSPASPGAED
;
A
#
# COMPACT_ATOMS: atom_id res chain seq x y z
N VAL A 1 -26.20 12.72 12.63
CA VAL A 1 -25.21 13.07 13.66
C VAL A 1 -24.24 11.92 13.77
N ILE A 2 -22.93 12.18 13.51
CA ILE A 2 -21.88 11.16 13.62
C ILE A 2 -21.75 10.81 15.11
N ASN A 3 -22.02 9.56 15.46
CA ASN A 3 -21.83 9.10 16.83
C ASN A 3 -20.33 8.80 17.04
N TRP A 4 -19.60 9.75 17.60
CA TRP A 4 -18.15 9.70 17.82
C TRP A 4 -17.73 8.51 18.69
N ASP A 5 -18.57 8.08 19.63
CA ASP A 5 -18.28 6.91 20.47
C ASP A 5 -18.19 5.62 19.66
N ARG A 6 -18.97 5.51 18.57
CA ARG A 6 -18.87 4.37 17.64
C ARG A 6 -17.66 4.48 16.71
N VAL A 7 -17.28 5.70 16.31
CA VAL A 7 -16.15 5.92 15.42
C VAL A 7 -14.82 5.54 16.08
N PHE A 8 -14.71 5.70 17.40
CA PHE A 8 -13.50 5.41 18.16
C PHE A 8 -13.64 4.22 19.12
N ALA A 9 -14.65 3.39 18.94
CA ALA A 9 -14.96 2.28 19.83
C ALA A 9 -13.77 1.31 20.05
N ALA A 10 -13.01 1.02 18.99
CA ALA A 10 -11.85 0.16 19.12
C ALA A 10 -10.72 0.77 19.98
N LEU A 11 -10.57 2.10 20.03
CA LEU A 11 -9.59 2.78 20.90
C LEU A 11 -9.94 2.68 22.39
N GLY A 12 -11.15 2.28 22.75
CA GLY A 12 -11.53 1.92 24.11
C GLY A 12 -10.73 0.73 24.66
N HIS A 13 -10.30 -0.17 23.76
CA HIS A 13 -9.50 -1.33 24.14
C HIS A 13 -8.02 -0.94 24.30
N ARG A 14 -7.49 -1.09 25.54
CA ARG A 14 -6.15 -0.64 25.91
C ARG A 14 -5.07 -1.19 24.98
N ASP A 15 -5.07 -2.49 24.72
CA ASP A 15 -4.03 -3.15 23.94
C ASP A 15 -4.07 -2.73 22.46
N PHE A 16 -5.27 -2.56 21.88
CA PHE A 16 -5.44 -2.01 20.55
C PHE A 16 -4.97 -0.54 20.46
N ARG A 17 -5.33 0.30 21.45
CA ARG A 17 -4.90 1.70 21.49
C ARG A 17 -3.38 1.84 21.55
N LEU A 18 -2.71 1.03 22.37
CA LEU A 18 -1.25 1.02 22.46
C LEU A 18 -0.61 0.64 21.10
N LEU A 19 -1.08 -0.45 20.50
CA LEU A 19 -0.58 -0.89 19.22
C LEU A 19 -0.86 0.14 18.11
N TRP A 20 -2.06 0.69 18.06
CA TRP A 20 -2.46 1.68 17.05
C TRP A 20 -1.61 2.95 17.11
N ALA A 21 -1.37 3.49 18.32
CA ALA A 21 -0.52 4.66 18.49
C ALA A 21 0.94 4.37 18.10
N GLY A 22 1.48 3.21 18.50
CA GLY A 22 2.81 2.77 18.07
C GLY A 22 2.92 2.62 16.56
N LEU A 23 1.91 2.00 15.92
CA LEU A 23 1.88 1.81 14.48
C LEU A 23 1.77 3.14 13.71
N LEU A 24 0.99 4.11 14.18
CA LEU A 24 0.90 5.43 13.57
C LEU A 24 2.28 6.10 13.48
N LEU A 25 3.04 6.06 14.57
CA LEU A 25 4.40 6.60 14.62
C LEU A 25 5.36 5.81 13.74
N SER A 26 5.29 4.48 13.79
CA SER A 26 6.14 3.59 13.00
C SER A 26 5.87 3.70 11.50
N PHE A 27 4.61 3.81 11.08
CA PHE A 27 4.27 4.07 9.67
C PHE A 27 4.80 5.42 9.22
N THR A 28 4.64 6.47 10.05
CA THR A 28 5.17 7.81 9.73
C THR A 28 6.69 7.75 9.56
N GLY A 29 7.42 7.08 10.46
CA GLY A 29 8.85 6.87 10.33
C GLY A 29 9.24 6.07 9.08
N THR A 30 8.50 5.02 8.77
CA THR A 30 8.75 4.17 7.59
C THR A 30 8.55 4.93 6.27
N PHE A 31 7.48 5.71 6.14
CA PHE A 31 7.27 6.55 4.96
C PHE A 31 8.30 7.68 4.87
N MET A 32 8.69 8.26 6.01
CA MET A 32 9.77 9.24 6.09
C MET A 32 11.09 8.63 5.61
N GLN A 33 11.47 7.45 6.10
CA GLN A 33 12.67 6.75 5.66
C GLN A 33 12.62 6.38 4.18
N SER A 34 11.46 6.00 3.64
CA SER A 34 11.31 5.67 2.23
C SER A 34 11.62 6.86 1.33
N ALA A 35 11.12 8.04 1.68
CA ALA A 35 11.45 9.28 0.98
C ALA A 35 12.94 9.65 1.17
N ALA A 36 13.44 9.59 2.41
CA ALA A 36 14.83 9.92 2.73
C ALA A 36 15.83 9.02 2.00
N LEU A 37 15.50 7.73 1.81
CA LEU A 37 16.36 6.76 1.14
C LEU A 37 16.54 7.12 -0.36
N LEU A 38 15.45 7.43 -1.06
CA LEU A 38 15.55 7.86 -2.46
C LEU A 38 16.33 9.18 -2.59
N TRP A 39 16.07 10.14 -1.69
CA TRP A 39 16.85 11.38 -1.67
C TRP A 39 18.33 11.13 -1.42
N HIS A 40 18.67 10.25 -0.47
CA HIS A 40 20.06 9.90 -0.14
C HIS A 40 20.79 9.24 -1.31
N VAL A 41 20.13 8.27 -1.96
CA VAL A 41 20.67 7.64 -3.17
C VAL A 41 20.90 8.67 -4.27
N SER A 42 20.01 9.65 -4.45
CA SER A 42 20.19 10.70 -5.46
C SER A 42 21.35 11.65 -5.17
N LEU A 43 21.75 11.82 -3.89
CA LEU A 43 22.90 12.65 -3.50
C LEU A 43 24.23 11.91 -3.66
N LEU A 44 24.25 10.59 -3.48
CA LEU A 44 25.47 9.78 -3.53
C LEU A 44 25.78 9.26 -4.93
N ALA A 45 24.75 9.07 -5.75
CA ALA A 45 24.93 8.51 -7.07
C ALA A 45 25.61 9.49 -8.02
N PRO A 46 26.57 9.03 -8.85
CA PRO A 46 27.12 9.81 -9.94
C PRO A 46 26.03 10.32 -10.89
N ASP A 47 26.18 11.50 -11.44
CA ASP A 47 25.16 12.17 -12.28
C ASP A 47 24.75 11.30 -13.49
N ASP A 48 25.72 10.62 -14.12
CA ASP A 48 25.51 9.74 -15.27
C ASP A 48 24.69 8.47 -14.95
N ARG A 49 24.61 8.07 -13.67
CA ARG A 49 23.92 6.84 -13.21
C ARG A 49 22.89 7.10 -12.13
N ARG A 50 22.57 8.36 -11.83
CA ARG A 50 21.67 8.75 -10.74
C ARG A 50 20.29 8.10 -10.90
N ALA A 51 19.73 8.14 -12.09
CA ALA A 51 18.42 7.53 -12.38
C ALA A 51 18.44 6.01 -12.21
N LEU A 52 19.49 5.34 -12.71
CA LEU A 52 19.65 3.89 -12.55
C LEU A 52 19.80 3.51 -11.07
N ALA A 53 20.59 4.27 -10.31
CA ALA A 53 20.76 4.04 -8.88
C ALA A 53 19.44 4.12 -8.11
N LEU A 54 18.56 5.08 -8.45
CA LEU A 54 17.22 5.18 -7.89
C LEU A 54 16.34 3.98 -8.29
N GLY A 55 16.38 3.55 -9.53
CA GLY A 55 15.64 2.36 -9.99
C GLY A 55 16.09 1.06 -9.30
N LEU A 56 17.38 0.92 -9.00
CA LEU A 56 17.93 -0.24 -8.27
C LEU A 56 17.40 -0.35 -6.83
N VAL A 57 16.90 0.73 -6.23
CA VAL A 57 16.23 0.67 -4.92
C VAL A 57 14.98 -0.20 -5.00
N GLY A 58 14.18 -0.05 -6.07
CA GLY A 58 13.01 -0.91 -6.31
C GLY A 58 13.40 -2.39 -6.40
N LEU A 59 14.45 -2.71 -7.17
CA LEU A 59 14.95 -4.07 -7.29
C LEU A 59 15.45 -4.64 -5.95
N ALA A 60 16.19 -3.85 -5.17
CA ALA A 60 16.68 -4.25 -3.86
C ALA A 60 15.53 -4.57 -2.88
N ARG A 61 14.40 -3.88 -3.00
CA ARG A 61 13.22 -4.10 -2.15
C ARG A 61 12.40 -5.31 -2.59
N ILE A 62 12.17 -5.48 -3.89
CA ILE A 62 11.28 -6.54 -4.38
C ILE A 62 11.88 -7.93 -4.24
N GLY A 63 13.19 -8.10 -4.42
CA GLY A 63 13.86 -9.39 -4.34
C GLY A 63 13.53 -10.16 -3.06
N PRO A 64 13.79 -9.58 -1.87
CA PRO A 64 13.45 -10.21 -0.60
C PRO A 64 11.94 -10.42 -0.39
N ILE A 65 11.08 -9.49 -0.84
CA ILE A 65 9.63 -9.64 -0.72
C ILE A 65 9.16 -10.88 -1.47
N LEU A 66 9.60 -11.07 -2.72
CA LEU A 66 9.24 -12.25 -3.52
C LEU A 66 9.77 -13.54 -2.90
N LEU A 67 11.03 -13.53 -2.42
CA LEU A 67 11.67 -14.70 -1.83
C LEU A 67 10.98 -15.14 -0.54
N PHE A 68 10.60 -14.19 0.33
CA PHE A 68 10.07 -14.50 1.65
C PHE A 68 8.55 -14.46 1.75
N SER A 69 7.82 -13.97 0.74
CA SER A 69 6.36 -13.81 0.80
C SER A 69 5.60 -15.12 1.09
N LEU A 70 6.05 -16.23 0.50
CA LEU A 70 5.44 -17.55 0.75
C LEU A 70 5.74 -18.08 2.15
N ILE A 71 6.98 -17.88 2.63
CA ILE A 71 7.44 -18.36 3.93
C ILE A 71 6.83 -17.53 5.06
N SER A 72 6.66 -16.23 4.85
CA SER A 72 6.17 -15.29 5.87
C SER A 72 4.73 -15.58 6.31
N GLY A 73 3.87 -15.98 5.38
CA GLY A 73 2.50 -16.39 5.71
C GLY A 73 2.47 -17.62 6.62
N VAL A 74 3.27 -18.65 6.29
CA VAL A 74 3.39 -19.86 7.12
C VAL A 74 3.97 -19.54 8.50
N ALA A 75 4.98 -18.66 8.55
CA ALA A 75 5.59 -18.25 9.81
C ALA A 75 4.59 -17.50 10.72
N ALA A 76 3.76 -16.62 10.14
CA ALA A 76 2.73 -15.87 10.89
C ALA A 76 1.62 -16.76 11.45
N ASP A 77 1.34 -17.91 10.80
CA ASP A 77 0.37 -18.90 11.27
C ASP A 77 0.99 -19.85 12.32
N ALA A 78 2.28 -20.19 12.19
CA ALA A 78 2.96 -21.16 13.05
C ALA A 78 3.55 -20.56 14.34
N LEU A 79 3.95 -19.28 14.30
CA LEU A 79 4.63 -18.62 15.41
C LEU A 79 3.69 -17.72 16.21
N ASN A 80 4.09 -17.42 17.46
CA ASN A 80 3.39 -16.42 18.25
C ASN A 80 3.50 -15.04 17.54
N ARG A 81 2.37 -14.49 17.13
CA ARG A 81 2.26 -13.26 16.34
C ARG A 81 2.93 -12.06 17.00
N ARG A 82 2.78 -11.94 18.34
CA ARG A 82 3.43 -10.90 19.15
C ARG A 82 4.95 -11.04 19.15
N THR A 83 5.45 -12.25 19.33
CA THR A 83 6.89 -12.54 19.31
C THR A 83 7.47 -12.28 17.92
N LEU A 84 6.77 -12.71 16.86
CA LEU A 84 7.20 -12.47 15.49
C LEU A 84 7.29 -10.96 15.20
N MET A 85 6.27 -10.18 15.58
CA MET A 85 6.32 -8.72 15.47
C MET A 85 7.45 -8.09 16.30
N LEU A 86 7.72 -8.56 17.53
CA LEU A 86 8.83 -8.05 18.32
C LEU A 86 10.18 -8.27 17.63
N VAL A 87 10.38 -9.46 17.06
CA VAL A 87 11.62 -9.78 16.32
C VAL A 87 11.75 -8.91 15.07
N THR A 88 10.71 -8.82 14.24
CA THR A 88 10.74 -8.05 12.99
C THR A 88 10.92 -6.55 13.25
N GLN A 89 10.19 -5.98 14.21
CA GLN A 89 10.30 -4.58 14.60
C GLN A 89 11.66 -4.23 15.20
N SER A 90 12.24 -5.13 16.03
CA SER A 90 13.59 -4.96 16.58
C SER A 90 14.65 -5.02 15.48
N LEU A 91 14.51 -5.94 14.52
CA LEU A 91 15.41 -6.02 13.38
C LEU A 91 15.32 -4.75 12.50
N MET A 92 14.11 -4.28 12.19
CA MET A 92 13.91 -3.05 11.41
C MET A 92 14.48 -1.82 12.15
N ALA A 93 14.29 -1.74 13.48
CA ALA A 93 14.89 -0.68 14.30
C ALA A 93 16.43 -0.70 14.23
N ALA A 94 17.03 -1.88 14.36
CA ALA A 94 18.47 -2.05 14.26
C ALA A 94 19.01 -1.68 12.88
N LEU A 95 18.36 -2.13 11.80
CA LEU A 95 18.75 -1.82 10.43
C LEU A 95 18.65 -0.31 10.14
N ALA A 96 17.55 0.33 10.57
CA ALA A 96 17.39 1.79 10.45
C ALA A 96 18.44 2.54 11.29
N GLY A 97 18.74 2.06 12.50
CA GLY A 97 19.79 2.61 13.37
C GLY A 97 21.19 2.48 12.76
N VAL A 98 21.51 1.33 12.17
CA VAL A 98 22.79 1.12 11.46
C VAL A 98 22.87 2.09 10.26
N LEU A 99 21.82 2.22 9.47
CA LEU A 99 21.79 3.16 8.34
C LEU A 99 21.96 4.61 8.81
N ALA A 100 21.32 4.99 9.93
CA ALA A 100 21.48 6.31 10.53
C ALA A 100 22.92 6.57 10.94
N VAL A 101 23.55 5.64 11.66
CA VAL A 101 24.95 5.78 12.13
C VAL A 101 25.92 5.87 10.96
N LEU A 102 25.80 4.99 9.96
CA LEU A 102 26.64 5.02 8.77
C LEU A 102 26.50 6.36 8.03
N THR A 103 25.28 6.84 7.85
CA THR A 103 25.00 8.11 7.18
C THR A 103 25.57 9.31 7.95
N LEU A 104 25.39 9.34 9.28
CA LEU A 104 25.92 10.41 10.14
C LEU A 104 27.47 10.41 10.23
N ARG A 105 28.08 9.24 9.97
CA ARG A 105 29.55 9.11 9.87
C ARG A 105 30.11 9.43 8.48
N GLY A 106 29.28 9.86 7.54
CA GLY A 106 29.70 10.24 6.19
C GLY A 106 29.75 9.08 5.21
N LEU A 107 28.69 8.24 5.20
CA LEU A 107 28.54 7.18 4.21
C LEU A 107 28.64 7.76 2.78
N SER A 108 29.58 7.26 1.99
CA SER A 108 29.82 7.66 0.59
C SER A 108 29.44 6.58 -0.42
N GLU A 109 29.19 5.37 0.03
CA GLU A 109 28.93 4.21 -0.83
C GLU A 109 27.43 3.90 -0.92
N LEU A 110 26.97 3.46 -2.10
CA LEU A 110 25.56 3.11 -2.32
C LEU A 110 25.19 1.70 -1.81
N TRP A 111 26.13 0.75 -1.90
CA TRP A 111 25.81 -0.67 -1.61
C TRP A 111 25.28 -0.93 -0.19
N PRO A 112 25.71 -0.22 0.90
CA PRO A 112 25.12 -0.45 2.21
C PRO A 112 23.65 -0.06 2.26
N ILE A 113 23.26 0.98 1.51
CA ILE A 113 21.87 1.44 1.43
C ILE A 113 21.00 0.34 0.81
N TYR A 114 21.44 -0.26 -0.31
CA TYR A 114 20.71 -1.35 -0.96
C TYR A 114 20.59 -2.60 -0.08
N VAL A 115 21.69 -2.99 0.57
CA VAL A 115 21.69 -4.16 1.46
C VAL A 115 20.75 -3.94 2.65
N LEU A 116 20.83 -2.79 3.30
CA LEU A 116 19.98 -2.46 4.45
C LEU A 116 18.51 -2.30 4.04
N ALA A 117 18.23 -1.74 2.85
CA ALA A 117 16.88 -1.68 2.29
C ALA A 117 16.34 -3.08 1.99
N ALA A 118 17.15 -3.96 1.42
CA ALA A 118 16.77 -5.35 1.15
C ALA A 118 16.48 -6.12 2.44
N CYS A 119 17.35 -6.01 3.46
CA CYS A 119 17.13 -6.62 4.77
C CYS A 119 15.87 -6.08 5.47
N SER A 120 15.62 -4.76 5.39
CA SER A 120 14.40 -4.16 5.93
C SER A 120 13.14 -4.65 5.21
N SER A 121 13.20 -4.83 3.89
CA SER A 121 12.08 -5.38 3.10
C SER A 121 11.84 -6.86 3.44
N ALA A 122 12.91 -7.64 3.68
CA ALA A 122 12.79 -9.01 4.16
C ALA A 122 12.07 -9.07 5.52
N ALA A 123 12.48 -8.24 6.49
CA ALA A 123 11.82 -8.15 7.80
C ALA A 123 10.35 -7.72 7.67
N GLY A 124 10.07 -6.72 6.82
CA GLY A 124 8.72 -6.22 6.53
C GLY A 124 7.80 -7.28 5.92
N ALA A 125 8.34 -8.20 5.12
CA ALA A 125 7.58 -9.31 4.55
C ALA A 125 6.99 -10.23 5.64
N PHE A 126 7.67 -10.40 6.78
CA PHE A 126 7.17 -11.16 7.94
C PHE A 126 6.29 -10.30 8.87
N ASP A 127 6.58 -9.00 9.00
CA ASP A 127 5.83 -8.10 9.87
C ASP A 127 4.37 -7.93 9.44
N LEU A 128 4.15 -7.76 8.14
CA LEU A 128 2.82 -7.47 7.59
C LEU A 128 1.79 -8.56 7.92
N PRO A 129 2.00 -9.86 7.62
CA PRO A 129 1.05 -10.90 7.97
C PRO A 129 0.90 -11.11 9.49
N ALA A 130 1.98 -10.98 10.26
CA ALA A 130 1.93 -11.07 11.72
C ALA A 130 1.03 -9.98 12.32
N ARG A 131 1.15 -8.75 11.84
CA ARG A 131 0.32 -7.61 12.26
C ARG A 131 -1.14 -7.78 11.86
N GLN A 132 -1.41 -8.22 10.62
CA GLN A 132 -2.77 -8.48 10.16
C GLN A 132 -3.45 -9.58 10.97
N ALA A 133 -2.69 -10.59 11.41
CA ALA A 133 -3.20 -11.66 12.23
C ALA A 133 -3.35 -11.29 13.72
N LEU A 134 -2.53 -10.35 14.23
CA LEU A 134 -2.59 -9.90 15.63
C LEU A 134 -3.77 -8.95 15.87
N MET A 135 -4.01 -7.99 14.97
CA MET A 135 -5.00 -6.92 15.15
C MET A 135 -6.41 -7.43 15.50
N PRO A 136 -6.98 -8.46 14.83
CA PRO A 136 -8.31 -8.97 15.16
C PRO A 136 -8.42 -9.61 16.56
N THR A 137 -7.29 -9.97 17.19
CA THR A 137 -7.28 -10.58 18.53
C THR A 137 -7.33 -9.54 19.66
N LEU A 138 -7.19 -8.26 19.34
CA LEU A 138 -7.10 -7.18 20.31
C LEU A 138 -8.44 -6.48 20.58
N VAL A 139 -9.46 -6.76 19.76
CA VAL A 139 -10.79 -6.16 19.85
C VAL A 139 -11.88 -7.23 19.71
N PRO A 140 -13.07 -7.04 20.32
CA PRO A 140 -14.23 -7.88 20.06
C PRO A 140 -14.63 -7.84 18.57
N ARG A 141 -15.32 -8.89 18.10
CA ARG A 141 -15.75 -9.02 16.70
C ARG A 141 -16.57 -7.82 16.22
N ASP A 142 -17.41 -7.27 17.08
CA ASP A 142 -18.27 -6.10 16.78
C ASP A 142 -17.49 -4.82 16.54
N HIS A 143 -16.29 -4.69 17.13
CA HIS A 143 -15.41 -3.53 16.96
C HIS A 143 -14.32 -3.77 15.89
N LEU A 144 -14.23 -4.95 15.29
CA LEU A 144 -13.22 -5.27 14.29
C LEU A 144 -13.29 -4.39 13.03
N PRO A 145 -14.47 -4.08 12.45
CA PRO A 145 -14.54 -3.15 11.31
C PRO A 145 -14.00 -1.76 11.66
N ASN A 146 -14.26 -1.29 12.89
CA ASN A 146 -13.73 -0.02 13.38
C ASN A 146 -12.20 -0.05 13.54
N ALA A 147 -11.64 -1.13 14.08
CA ALA A 147 -10.19 -1.31 14.21
C ALA A 147 -9.49 -1.30 12.84
N ILE A 148 -10.06 -1.99 11.84
CA ILE A 148 -9.54 -1.99 10.46
C ILE A 148 -9.57 -0.58 9.86
N SER A 149 -10.68 0.15 10.05
CA SER A 149 -10.82 1.53 9.57
C SER A 149 -9.80 2.47 10.20
N LEU A 150 -9.60 2.38 11.53
CA LEU A 150 -8.61 3.17 12.25
C LEU A 150 -7.18 2.86 11.81
N ASN A 151 -6.86 1.59 11.54
CA ASN A 151 -5.55 1.23 11.00
C ASN A 151 -5.32 1.81 9.60
N THR A 152 -6.34 1.81 8.76
CA THR A 152 -6.29 2.45 7.44
C THR A 152 -6.06 3.96 7.56
N ILE A 153 -6.77 4.62 8.48
CA ILE A 153 -6.60 6.06 8.77
C ILE A 153 -5.16 6.33 9.24
N ALA A 154 -4.61 5.51 10.14
CA ALA A 154 -3.23 5.64 10.60
C ALA A 154 -2.24 5.55 9.44
N MET A 155 -2.41 4.56 8.56
CA MET A 155 -1.55 4.36 7.40
C MET A 155 -1.64 5.54 6.40
N GLN A 156 -2.86 6.02 6.11
CA GLN A 156 -3.07 7.15 5.21
C GLN A 156 -2.51 8.46 5.80
N THR A 157 -2.70 8.70 7.10
CA THR A 157 -2.11 9.86 7.78
C THR A 157 -0.59 9.82 7.71
N ALA A 158 -0.01 8.65 7.98
CA ALA A 158 1.42 8.44 7.95
C ALA A 158 2.02 8.60 6.55
N SER A 159 1.31 8.18 5.50
CA SER A 159 1.76 8.31 4.11
C SER A 159 1.82 9.76 3.61
N VAL A 160 1.08 10.67 4.24
CA VAL A 160 1.19 12.11 4.00
C VAL A 160 2.23 12.74 4.93
N ALA A 161 2.10 12.48 6.25
CA ALA A 161 2.93 13.13 7.27
C ALA A 161 4.40 12.68 7.20
N GLY A 162 4.66 11.40 6.89
CA GLY A 162 6.00 10.83 6.86
C GLY A 162 6.92 11.52 5.86
N PRO A 163 6.61 11.53 4.57
CA PRO A 163 7.45 12.16 3.56
C PRO A 163 7.59 13.67 3.77
N ALA A 164 6.50 14.36 4.16
CA ALA A 164 6.53 15.80 4.47
C ALA A 164 7.50 16.10 5.63
N ALA A 165 7.40 15.33 6.72
CA ALA A 165 8.34 15.43 7.85
C ALA A 165 9.77 15.06 7.44
N GLY A 166 9.92 14.04 6.59
CA GLY A 166 11.20 13.63 6.01
C GLY A 166 11.88 14.75 5.23
N GLY A 167 11.15 15.40 4.35
CA GLY A 167 11.67 16.55 3.59
C GLY A 167 12.12 17.71 4.48
N VAL A 168 11.36 18.00 5.54
CA VAL A 168 11.76 19.01 6.53
C VAL A 168 13.00 18.56 7.31
N MET A 169 13.04 17.31 7.80
CA MET A 169 14.17 16.76 8.54
C MET A 169 15.46 16.79 7.73
N ILE A 170 15.41 16.39 6.47
CA ILE A 170 16.54 16.42 5.54
C ILE A 170 17.02 17.85 5.33
N ALA A 171 16.11 18.81 5.18
CA ALA A 171 16.45 20.21 4.91
C ALA A 171 17.03 20.95 6.12
N VAL A 172 16.61 20.59 7.34
CA VAL A 172 17.02 21.28 8.57
C VAL A 172 18.25 20.64 9.20
N ALA A 173 18.35 19.31 9.15
CA ALA A 173 19.41 18.56 9.78
C ALA A 173 20.28 17.80 8.73
N ASN A 174 19.89 16.61 8.37
CA ASN A 174 20.38 15.82 7.24
C ASN A 174 19.59 14.49 7.13
N VAL A 175 19.90 13.69 6.11
CA VAL A 175 19.25 12.41 5.86
C VAL A 175 19.39 11.41 7.01
N GLY A 176 20.55 11.41 7.70
CA GLY A 176 20.83 10.49 8.80
C GLY A 176 19.85 10.64 9.97
N TRP A 177 19.37 11.85 10.23
CA TRP A 177 18.37 12.08 11.27
C TRP A 177 16.98 11.54 10.91
N ALA A 178 16.63 11.51 9.63
CA ALA A 178 15.39 10.86 9.20
C ALA A 178 15.44 9.34 9.48
N TYR A 179 16.59 8.71 9.25
CA TYR A 179 16.79 7.30 9.58
C TYR A 179 16.78 7.05 11.10
N ALA A 180 17.41 7.92 11.88
CA ALA A 180 17.40 7.84 13.34
C ALA A 180 15.97 7.99 13.90
N ALA A 181 15.20 8.93 13.39
CA ALA A 181 13.81 9.12 13.80
C ALA A 181 12.96 7.88 13.47
N ASN A 182 13.18 7.23 12.31
CA ASN A 182 12.51 5.97 12.02
C ASN A 182 12.96 4.83 12.96
N ALA A 183 14.25 4.70 13.25
CA ALA A 183 14.73 3.72 14.23
C ALA A 183 14.04 3.89 15.60
N VAL A 184 13.89 5.13 16.06
CA VAL A 184 13.14 5.45 17.28
C VAL A 184 11.65 5.13 17.14
N SER A 185 11.05 5.36 15.98
CA SER A 185 9.62 5.08 15.76
C SER A 185 9.26 3.61 15.95
N PHE A 186 10.14 2.68 15.58
CA PHE A 186 9.96 1.25 15.84
C PHE A 186 9.96 0.91 17.33
N LEU A 187 10.70 1.67 18.15
CA LEU A 187 10.71 1.46 19.62
C LEU A 187 9.35 1.70 20.25
N PHE A 188 8.51 2.57 19.68
CA PHE A 188 7.14 2.78 20.15
C PHE A 188 6.26 1.54 19.93
N VAL A 189 6.41 0.85 18.79
CA VAL A 189 5.70 -0.43 18.54
C VAL A 189 6.23 -1.52 19.47
N ILE A 190 7.55 -1.63 19.64
CA ILE A 190 8.17 -2.58 20.56
C ILE A 190 7.66 -2.33 21.98
N GLY A 191 7.67 -1.08 22.44
CA GLY A 191 7.12 -0.69 23.74
C GLY A 191 5.64 -1.03 23.88
N ALA A 192 4.83 -0.75 22.87
CA ALA A 192 3.41 -1.12 22.84
C ALA A 192 3.24 -2.64 22.99
N LEU A 193 3.97 -3.43 22.20
CA LEU A 193 3.93 -4.89 22.28
C LEU A 193 4.35 -5.42 23.65
N LEU A 194 5.36 -4.82 24.30
CA LEU A 194 5.82 -5.21 25.64
C LEU A 194 4.82 -4.84 26.74
N LEU A 195 4.09 -3.72 26.59
CA LEU A 195 3.10 -3.24 27.54
C LEU A 195 1.73 -3.91 27.41
N MET A 196 1.47 -4.63 26.31
CA MET A 196 0.23 -5.37 26.10
C MET A 196 0.12 -6.52 27.10
N LYS A 197 -1.05 -6.63 27.75
CA LYS A 197 -1.36 -7.69 28.72
C LYS A 197 -1.89 -8.96 28.08
N GLY A 198 -2.51 -8.84 26.88
CA GLY A 198 -3.01 -9.99 26.12
C GLY A 198 -1.85 -10.86 25.65
N GLN A 199 -1.86 -12.13 26.02
CA GLN A 199 -1.00 -13.12 25.36
C GLN A 199 -1.50 -13.24 23.94
N GLY A 200 -0.65 -12.98 22.93
CA GLY A 200 -0.92 -13.31 21.53
C GLY A 200 -1.00 -14.83 21.36
N ALA A 201 -1.93 -15.45 22.09
CA ALA A 201 -2.08 -16.88 22.13
C ALA A 201 -2.44 -17.39 20.74
N THR A 202 -1.63 -18.28 20.24
CA THR A 202 -2.04 -19.28 19.26
C THR A 202 -3.14 -20.13 19.88
N HIS A 203 -4.39 -19.66 19.85
CA HIS A 203 -5.51 -20.55 20.09
C HIS A 203 -5.65 -21.49 18.88
N MET A 204 -4.87 -22.56 18.92
CA MET A 204 -5.12 -23.80 18.16
C MET A 204 -6.30 -24.58 18.78
N THR A 205 -7.30 -23.91 19.34
CA THR A 205 -8.50 -24.59 19.86
C THR A 205 -9.73 -23.85 19.35
N GLY A 206 -10.22 -24.41 18.29
CA GLY A 206 -11.39 -24.05 17.94
C GLY A 206 -12.68 -24.09 17.71
N GLU A 207 -13.49 -24.84 17.48
CA GLU A 207 -14.93 -24.78 17.19
C GLU A 207 -15.33 -23.72 16.17
N GLY A 208 -15.34 -24.10 14.91
CA GLY A 208 -16.02 -23.41 13.83
C GLY A 208 -15.18 -22.78 12.73
N GLY A 209 -13.85 -22.81 12.79
CA GLY A 209 -12.99 -22.42 11.68
C GLY A 209 -12.53 -23.66 10.92
N HIS A 210 -12.82 -23.75 9.64
CA HIS A 210 -12.20 -24.77 8.78
C HIS A 210 -10.70 -24.66 8.99
N ALA A 211 -10.10 -25.70 9.61
CA ALA A 211 -8.65 -25.84 9.69
C ALA A 211 -8.13 -25.72 8.26
N ARG A 212 -7.48 -24.59 7.93
CA ARG A 212 -6.81 -24.45 6.64
C ARG A 212 -5.83 -25.60 6.56
N SER A 213 -6.13 -26.55 5.71
CA SER A 213 -5.32 -27.72 5.48
C SER A 213 -3.91 -27.26 5.12
N ARG A 214 -2.90 -27.91 5.69
CA ARG A 214 -1.48 -27.73 5.35
C ARG A 214 -1.22 -27.81 3.83
N ASN A 215 -2.19 -28.35 3.08
CA ASN A 215 -2.17 -28.44 1.61
C ASN A 215 -2.58 -27.12 0.88
N ASP A 216 -3.15 -26.13 1.58
CA ASP A 216 -3.60 -24.89 0.93
C ASP A 216 -2.44 -23.94 0.52
N PHE A 217 -1.22 -24.22 1.00
CA PHE A 217 0.00 -23.47 0.64
C PHE A 217 0.94 -24.22 -0.29
N THR A 218 0.45 -25.25 -0.98
CA THR A 218 1.25 -25.94 -1.98
C THR A 218 1.40 -25.11 -3.26
N LEU A 219 2.52 -25.25 -3.94
CA LEU A 219 2.76 -24.68 -5.28
C LEU A 219 1.57 -24.98 -6.23
N ALA A 220 0.93 -26.14 -6.07
CA ALA A 220 -0.27 -26.53 -6.78
C ALA A 220 -1.45 -25.56 -6.52
N ALA A 221 -1.68 -25.15 -5.28
CA ALA A 221 -2.73 -24.20 -4.92
C ALA A 221 -2.46 -22.79 -5.49
N ALA A 222 -1.21 -22.35 -5.48
CA ALA A 222 -0.80 -21.10 -6.11
C ALA A 222 -0.99 -21.14 -7.64
N LEU A 223 -0.63 -22.25 -8.28
CA LEU A 223 -0.84 -22.48 -9.71
C LEU A 223 -2.32 -22.55 -10.07
N GLU A 224 -3.17 -23.13 -9.21
CA GLU A 224 -4.61 -23.16 -9.41
C GLU A 224 -5.20 -21.73 -9.33
N GLY A 225 -4.78 -20.91 -8.35
CA GLY A 225 -5.16 -19.50 -8.28
C GLY A 225 -4.73 -18.72 -9.52
N LEU A 226 -3.51 -18.91 -9.98
CA LEU A 226 -2.97 -18.31 -11.19
C LEU A 226 -3.78 -18.74 -12.44
N ARG A 227 -4.05 -20.05 -12.58
CA ARG A 227 -4.87 -20.59 -13.68
C ARG A 227 -6.29 -20.03 -13.68
N PHE A 228 -6.91 -19.88 -12.51
CA PHE A 228 -8.22 -19.25 -12.37
C PHE A 228 -8.19 -17.79 -12.84
N VAL A 229 -7.22 -16.99 -12.37
CA VAL A 229 -7.08 -15.59 -12.76
C VAL A 229 -6.94 -15.44 -14.27
N PHE A 230 -6.07 -16.25 -14.90
CA PHE A 230 -5.87 -16.18 -16.36
C PHE A 230 -7.06 -16.70 -17.19
N ARG A 231 -7.93 -17.54 -16.62
CA ARG A 231 -9.15 -18.04 -17.26
C ARG A 231 -10.36 -17.12 -17.11
N ALA A 232 -10.37 -16.25 -16.10
CA ALA A 232 -11.44 -15.29 -15.86
C ALA A 232 -11.09 -13.93 -16.50
N PRO A 233 -11.64 -13.58 -17.69
CA PRO A 233 -11.21 -12.39 -18.44
C PRO A 233 -11.33 -11.10 -17.64
N LEU A 234 -12.41 -10.95 -16.87
CA LEU A 234 -12.68 -9.76 -16.06
C LEU A 234 -11.66 -9.61 -14.91
N ILE A 235 -11.37 -10.70 -14.18
CA ILE A 235 -10.38 -10.68 -13.09
C ILE A 235 -8.98 -10.42 -13.63
N ARG A 236 -8.62 -11.12 -14.71
CA ARG A 236 -7.34 -10.91 -15.40
C ARG A 236 -7.15 -9.47 -15.81
N SER A 237 -8.17 -8.85 -16.42
CA SER A 237 -8.10 -7.46 -16.88
C SER A 237 -7.95 -6.48 -15.73
N THR A 238 -8.61 -6.69 -14.58
CA THR A 238 -8.42 -5.83 -13.40
C THR A 238 -7.01 -5.94 -12.83
N MET A 239 -6.39 -7.12 -12.84
CA MET A 239 -5.02 -7.32 -12.37
C MET A 239 -3.97 -6.76 -13.34
N LEU A 240 -4.19 -6.95 -14.66
CA LEU A 240 -3.30 -6.37 -15.67
C LEU A 240 -3.39 -4.84 -15.71
N LEU A 241 -4.59 -4.25 -15.51
CA LEU A 241 -4.74 -2.80 -15.37
C LEU A 241 -3.93 -2.26 -14.18
N ASP A 242 -4.00 -2.95 -13.03
CA ASP A 242 -3.23 -2.60 -11.85
C ASP A 242 -1.73 -2.65 -12.11
N PHE A 243 -1.29 -3.76 -12.67
CA PHE A 243 0.12 -3.98 -12.98
C PHE A 243 0.64 -2.93 -13.98
N PHE A 244 -0.02 -2.75 -15.11
CA PHE A 244 0.45 -1.80 -16.13
C PHE A 244 0.37 -0.35 -15.65
N ALA A 245 -0.67 0.02 -14.88
CA ALA A 245 -0.75 1.35 -14.30
C ALA A 245 0.43 1.62 -13.36
N THR A 246 0.70 0.70 -12.44
CA THR A 246 1.78 0.87 -11.45
C THR A 246 3.17 0.63 -12.03
N PHE A 247 3.33 -0.26 -13.01
CA PHE A 247 4.59 -0.51 -13.69
C PHE A 247 5.02 0.69 -14.55
N PHE A 248 4.17 1.14 -15.44
CA PHE A 248 4.52 2.23 -16.34
C PHE A 248 4.53 3.62 -15.70
N SER A 249 3.82 3.82 -14.59
CA SER A 249 3.73 5.14 -13.96
C SER A 249 4.44 5.24 -12.61
N SER A 250 5.40 4.37 -12.33
CA SER A 250 6.21 4.39 -11.09
C SER A 250 7.25 5.51 -11.05
N ALA A 251 6.83 6.70 -11.45
CA ALA A 251 7.71 7.88 -11.54
C ALA A 251 8.15 8.43 -10.17
N THR A 252 7.63 7.92 -9.05
CA THR A 252 7.97 8.36 -7.70
C THR A 252 9.45 8.15 -7.36
N ALA A 253 10.10 7.13 -7.93
CA ALA A 253 11.53 6.91 -7.78
C ALA A 253 12.38 8.07 -8.35
N LEU A 254 11.90 8.74 -9.39
CA LEU A 254 12.60 9.85 -10.05
C LEU A 254 12.30 11.21 -9.41
N LEU A 255 11.39 11.29 -8.43
CA LEU A 255 11.05 12.57 -7.76
C LEU A 255 12.24 13.32 -7.18
N PRO A 256 13.30 12.69 -6.62
CA PRO A 256 14.48 13.43 -6.20
C PRO A 256 15.14 14.22 -7.34
N ILE A 257 15.25 13.63 -8.54
CA ILE A 257 15.82 14.29 -9.73
C ILE A 257 14.93 15.46 -10.15
N PHE A 258 13.60 15.24 -10.24
CA PHE A 258 12.67 16.33 -10.55
C PHE A 258 12.74 17.47 -9.55
N ALA A 259 12.83 17.18 -8.25
CA ALA A 259 12.91 18.21 -7.20
C ALA A 259 14.22 19.00 -7.24
N GLN A 260 15.34 18.35 -7.63
CA GLN A 260 16.66 18.98 -7.67
C GLN A 260 16.90 19.70 -9.01
N ASP A 261 16.70 19.00 -10.13
CA ASP A 261 17.21 19.43 -11.45
C ASP A 261 16.13 20.11 -12.31
N VAL A 262 14.83 19.84 -12.09
CA VAL A 262 13.73 20.40 -12.89
C VAL A 262 13.00 21.52 -12.16
N LEU A 263 12.63 21.27 -10.91
CA LEU A 263 11.81 22.20 -10.12
C LEU A 263 12.62 23.08 -9.17
N HIS A 264 13.86 22.70 -8.86
CA HIS A 264 14.77 23.41 -7.95
C HIS A 264 14.18 23.75 -6.58
N VAL A 265 13.34 22.83 -6.02
CA VAL A 265 12.58 23.05 -4.77
C VAL A 265 13.24 22.46 -3.52
N GLY A 266 14.37 21.78 -3.70
CA GLY A 266 15.13 21.18 -2.60
C GLY A 266 14.38 20.08 -1.83
N ALA A 267 14.93 19.69 -0.67
CA ALA A 267 14.42 18.56 0.10
C ALA A 267 13.02 18.80 0.69
N ARG A 268 12.67 20.04 1.07
CA ARG A 268 11.32 20.35 1.58
C ARG A 268 10.26 20.18 0.49
N GLY A 269 10.52 20.74 -0.69
CA GLY A 269 9.62 20.57 -1.85
C GLY A 269 9.50 19.13 -2.26
N TYR A 270 10.60 18.38 -2.28
CA TYR A 270 10.59 16.94 -2.52
C TYR A 270 9.69 16.18 -1.55
N GLY A 271 9.79 16.44 -0.24
CA GLY A 271 8.94 15.78 0.76
C GLY A 271 7.45 15.98 0.51
N TRP A 272 7.03 17.19 0.12
CA TRP A 272 5.66 17.48 -0.26
C TRP A 272 5.26 16.80 -1.58
N LEU A 273 6.12 16.79 -2.58
CA LEU A 273 5.85 16.07 -3.83
C LEU A 273 5.68 14.57 -3.60
N PHE A 274 6.51 13.99 -2.73
CA PHE A 274 6.39 12.58 -2.37
C PHE A 274 5.10 12.28 -1.58
N ALA A 275 4.60 13.22 -0.78
CA ALA A 275 3.33 13.11 -0.05
C ALA A 275 2.10 13.37 -0.94
N ALA A 276 2.25 14.02 -2.09
CA ALA A 276 1.13 14.47 -2.93
C ALA A 276 0.18 13.34 -3.37
N PRO A 277 0.64 12.15 -3.81
CA PRO A 277 -0.27 11.04 -4.13
C PRO A 277 -1.13 10.62 -2.94
N ALA A 278 -0.55 10.60 -1.72
CA ALA A 278 -1.29 10.25 -0.51
C ALA A 278 -2.36 11.30 -0.16
N VAL A 279 -2.07 12.58 -0.37
CA VAL A 279 -3.08 13.65 -0.24
C VAL A 279 -4.25 13.41 -1.18
N GLY A 280 -3.97 13.12 -2.45
CA GLY A 280 -5.01 12.79 -3.44
C GLY A 280 -5.81 11.54 -3.06
N ALA A 281 -5.13 10.51 -2.57
CA ALA A 281 -5.76 9.27 -2.12
C ALA A 281 -6.74 9.52 -0.95
N VAL A 282 -6.36 10.33 0.03
CA VAL A 282 -7.23 10.70 1.16
C VAL A 282 -8.47 11.44 0.69
N LEU A 283 -8.32 12.43 -0.20
CA LEU A 283 -9.43 13.18 -0.75
C LEU A 283 -10.39 12.28 -1.54
N ALA A 284 -9.85 11.44 -2.41
CA ALA A 284 -10.63 10.48 -3.20
C ALA A 284 -11.36 9.46 -2.32
N SER A 285 -10.72 8.96 -1.26
CA SER A 285 -11.34 8.04 -0.31
C SER A 285 -12.56 8.67 0.35
N GLY A 286 -12.47 9.94 0.78
CA GLY A 286 -13.60 10.67 1.36
C GLY A 286 -14.78 10.82 0.39
N VAL A 287 -14.51 11.05 -0.90
CA VAL A 287 -15.53 11.13 -1.94
C VAL A 287 -16.13 9.74 -2.22
N MET A 288 -15.29 8.71 -2.31
CA MET A 288 -15.72 7.35 -2.65
C MET A 288 -16.63 6.70 -1.61
N VAL A 289 -16.50 7.05 -0.32
CA VAL A 289 -17.43 6.59 0.73
C VAL A 289 -18.90 6.85 0.37
N LYS A 290 -19.19 7.98 -0.28
CA LYS A 290 -20.55 8.35 -0.69
C LYS A 290 -20.86 7.99 -2.15
N ALA A 291 -19.84 8.02 -3.00
CA ALA A 291 -20.02 7.91 -4.45
C ALA A 291 -20.10 6.46 -4.95
N VAL A 292 -19.48 5.50 -4.26
CA VAL A 292 -19.36 4.10 -4.73
C VAL A 292 -20.71 3.45 -5.00
N ASP A 293 -21.73 3.74 -4.16
CA ASP A 293 -23.08 3.19 -4.30
C ASP A 293 -23.91 3.87 -5.39
N LEU A 294 -23.56 5.11 -5.74
CA LEU A 294 -24.23 5.89 -6.78
C LEU A 294 -23.74 5.53 -8.18
N ILE A 295 -22.54 4.94 -8.28
CA ILE A 295 -21.90 4.65 -9.56
C ILE A 295 -22.45 3.35 -10.14
N GLU A 296 -23.22 3.46 -11.22
CA GLU A 296 -23.78 2.31 -11.94
C GLU A 296 -22.79 1.66 -12.90
N ARG A 297 -21.99 2.46 -13.62
CA ARG A 297 -21.06 1.99 -14.66
C ARG A 297 -19.66 1.80 -14.10
N ARG A 298 -19.50 0.84 -13.18
CA ARG A 298 -18.28 0.61 -12.41
C ARG A 298 -17.04 0.35 -13.26
N GLY A 299 -17.19 -0.42 -14.33
CA GLY A 299 -16.06 -0.71 -15.25
C GLY A 299 -15.60 0.51 -16.06
N GLN A 300 -16.50 1.39 -16.45
CA GLN A 300 -16.12 2.62 -17.18
C GLN A 300 -15.39 3.60 -16.25
N VAL A 301 -15.85 3.72 -15.00
CA VAL A 301 -15.18 4.57 -14.00
C VAL A 301 -13.80 4.02 -13.67
N LEU A 302 -13.64 2.69 -13.56
CA LEU A 302 -12.33 2.08 -13.39
C LEU A 302 -11.37 2.44 -14.53
N ILE A 303 -11.80 2.26 -15.78
CA ILE A 303 -10.99 2.60 -16.96
C ILE A 303 -10.66 4.10 -16.99
N ALA A 304 -11.65 4.97 -16.74
CA ALA A 304 -11.45 6.42 -16.70
C ALA A 304 -10.45 6.85 -15.62
N ALA A 305 -10.51 6.20 -14.44
CA ALA A 305 -9.56 6.45 -13.36
C ALA A 305 -8.13 6.08 -13.76
N VAL A 306 -7.91 4.91 -14.39
CA VAL A 306 -6.57 4.53 -14.83
C VAL A 306 -6.08 5.41 -15.99
N MET A 307 -6.97 5.83 -16.89
CA MET A 307 -6.63 6.83 -17.91
C MET A 307 -6.25 8.18 -17.29
N ALA A 308 -6.98 8.64 -16.26
CA ALA A 308 -6.65 9.88 -15.55
C ALA A 308 -5.29 9.76 -14.83
N TYR A 309 -4.98 8.57 -14.26
CA TYR A 309 -3.68 8.28 -13.68
C TYR A 309 -2.55 8.43 -14.70
N GLY A 310 -2.65 7.80 -15.87
CA GLY A 310 -1.66 7.91 -16.94
C GLY A 310 -1.53 9.34 -17.48
N ALA A 311 -2.64 10.04 -17.71
CA ALA A 311 -2.64 11.42 -18.18
C ALA A 311 -1.99 12.37 -17.17
N ALA A 312 -2.28 12.20 -15.87
CA ALA A 312 -1.65 12.98 -14.80
C ALA A 312 -0.14 12.70 -14.71
N THR A 313 0.29 11.46 -14.96
CA THR A 313 1.72 11.10 -15.03
C THR A 313 2.42 11.79 -16.20
N VAL A 314 1.80 11.83 -17.39
CA VAL A 314 2.34 12.59 -18.53
C VAL A 314 2.45 14.08 -18.19
N ALA A 315 1.38 14.66 -17.64
CA ALA A 315 1.35 16.07 -17.25
C ALA A 315 2.41 16.40 -16.19
N PHE A 316 2.62 15.50 -15.21
CA PHE A 316 3.72 15.59 -14.26
C PHE A 316 5.09 15.61 -14.97
N GLY A 317 5.31 14.70 -15.91
CA GLY A 317 6.59 14.58 -16.63
C GLY A 317 7.00 15.84 -17.41
N VAL A 318 6.04 16.61 -17.92
CA VAL A 318 6.29 17.87 -18.63
C VAL A 318 6.18 19.12 -17.74
N SER A 319 5.80 18.96 -16.47
CA SER A 319 5.60 20.08 -15.55
C SER A 319 6.92 20.65 -15.08
N THR A 320 7.03 21.97 -15.10
CA THR A 320 8.17 22.75 -14.59
C THR A 320 7.82 23.58 -13.36
N THR A 321 6.60 23.50 -12.86
CA THR A 321 6.16 24.27 -11.70
C THR A 321 5.75 23.37 -10.55
N PHE A 322 6.13 23.72 -9.32
CA PHE A 322 5.86 22.93 -8.12
C PHE A 322 4.37 22.61 -7.95
N TRP A 323 3.49 23.60 -8.03
CA TRP A 323 2.06 23.42 -7.77
C TRP A 323 1.37 22.55 -8.81
N LEU A 324 1.76 22.67 -10.09
CA LEU A 324 1.23 21.80 -11.14
C LEU A 324 1.70 20.37 -10.93
N THR A 325 2.98 20.16 -10.65
CA THR A 325 3.55 18.85 -10.33
C THR A 325 2.86 18.22 -9.13
N PHE A 326 2.67 19.00 -8.04
CA PHE A 326 1.95 18.55 -6.85
C PHE A 326 0.51 18.14 -7.18
N ALA A 327 -0.22 18.98 -7.93
CA ALA A 327 -1.59 18.67 -8.34
C ALA A 327 -1.66 17.41 -9.22
N CYS A 328 -0.76 17.26 -10.20
CA CYS A 328 -0.69 16.05 -11.03
C CYS A 328 -0.43 14.79 -10.19
N LEU A 329 0.53 14.85 -9.27
CA LEU A 329 0.82 13.74 -8.36
C LEU A 329 -0.35 13.44 -7.42
N ALA A 330 -1.07 14.47 -6.93
CA ALA A 330 -2.29 14.25 -6.14
C ALA A 330 -3.39 13.58 -6.98
N VAL A 331 -3.54 13.97 -8.25
CA VAL A 331 -4.49 13.31 -9.16
C VAL A 331 -4.09 11.84 -9.40
N THR A 332 -2.80 11.50 -9.52
CA THR A 332 -2.40 10.09 -9.63
C THR A 332 -2.85 9.28 -8.42
N GLY A 333 -2.64 9.77 -7.19
CA GLY A 333 -3.09 9.07 -5.99
C GLY A 333 -4.60 8.98 -5.85
N ALA A 334 -5.34 10.03 -6.24
CA ALA A 334 -6.80 10.02 -6.27
C ALA A 334 -7.33 8.98 -7.29
N ALA A 335 -6.76 8.96 -8.48
CA ALA A 335 -7.12 8.06 -9.57
C ALA A 335 -6.83 6.59 -9.21
N ASP A 336 -5.67 6.31 -8.60
CA ASP A 336 -5.33 4.97 -8.13
C ASP A 336 -6.30 4.49 -7.05
N THR A 337 -6.67 5.36 -6.10
CA THR A 337 -7.64 5.04 -5.05
C THR A 337 -9.00 4.67 -5.63
N VAL A 338 -9.53 5.46 -6.57
CA VAL A 338 -10.79 5.16 -7.26
C VAL A 338 -10.68 3.83 -8.00
N SER A 339 -9.60 3.63 -8.75
CA SER A 339 -9.32 2.39 -9.47
C SER A 339 -9.25 1.19 -8.52
N MET A 340 -8.54 1.30 -7.39
CA MET A 340 -8.37 0.25 -6.39
C MET A 340 -9.71 -0.18 -5.78
N VAL A 341 -10.60 0.77 -5.47
CA VAL A 341 -11.94 0.47 -4.92
C VAL A 341 -12.72 -0.41 -5.90
N PHE A 342 -12.79 -0.03 -7.18
CA PHE A 342 -13.55 -0.80 -8.17
C PHE A 342 -12.87 -2.11 -8.54
N ARG A 343 -11.55 -2.16 -8.64
CA ARG A 343 -10.80 -3.42 -8.84
C ARG A 343 -11.09 -4.43 -7.72
N ASN A 344 -11.04 -3.98 -6.46
CA ASN A 344 -11.32 -4.83 -5.32
C ASN A 344 -12.78 -5.31 -5.32
N LEU A 345 -13.72 -4.42 -5.61
CA LEU A 345 -15.14 -4.76 -5.68
C LEU A 345 -15.41 -5.82 -6.76
N ILE A 346 -14.91 -5.61 -7.99
CA ILE A 346 -15.06 -6.56 -9.09
C ILE A 346 -14.47 -7.93 -8.71
N ARG A 347 -13.24 -7.94 -8.18
CA ARG A 347 -12.56 -9.18 -7.78
C ARG A 347 -13.33 -9.95 -6.69
N GLN A 348 -13.86 -9.25 -5.69
CA GLN A 348 -14.62 -9.89 -4.61
C GLN A 348 -15.96 -10.45 -5.10
N MET A 349 -16.62 -9.78 -6.02
CA MET A 349 -17.92 -10.21 -6.53
C MET A 349 -17.83 -11.35 -7.55
N GLU A 350 -16.77 -11.35 -8.36
CA GLU A 350 -16.59 -12.34 -9.44
C GLU A 350 -15.80 -13.59 -9.01
N THR A 351 -15.23 -13.58 -7.80
CA THR A 351 -14.44 -14.72 -7.31
C THR A 351 -15.30 -15.62 -6.40
N PRO A 352 -15.44 -16.91 -6.73
CA PRO A 352 -16.09 -17.90 -5.85
C PRO A 352 -15.41 -17.97 -4.49
N ASP A 353 -16.19 -18.20 -3.43
CA ASP A 353 -15.72 -18.16 -2.03
C ASP A 353 -14.51 -19.06 -1.77
N TYR A 354 -14.49 -20.27 -2.35
CA TYR A 354 -13.40 -21.25 -2.19
C TYR A 354 -12.08 -20.84 -2.87
N LEU A 355 -12.09 -19.88 -3.82
CA LEU A 355 -10.92 -19.37 -4.52
C LEU A 355 -10.45 -17.99 -4.02
N ARG A 356 -11.22 -17.31 -3.17
CA ARG A 356 -10.89 -15.94 -2.72
C ARG A 356 -9.49 -15.81 -2.13
N GLY A 357 -9.09 -16.76 -1.28
CA GLY A 357 -7.75 -16.74 -0.68
C GLY A 357 -6.63 -16.89 -1.71
N ARG A 358 -6.80 -17.81 -2.66
CA ARG A 358 -5.82 -18.06 -3.74
C ARG A 358 -5.72 -16.87 -4.69
N MET A 359 -6.86 -16.30 -5.08
CA MET A 359 -6.93 -15.09 -5.91
C MET A 359 -6.24 -13.91 -5.19
N THR A 360 -6.47 -13.73 -3.90
CA THR A 360 -5.83 -12.66 -3.11
C THR A 360 -4.32 -12.83 -3.07
N GLY A 361 -3.81 -14.06 -2.92
CA GLY A 361 -2.37 -14.35 -2.99
C GLY A 361 -1.75 -13.97 -4.32
N VAL A 362 -2.40 -14.33 -5.44
CA VAL A 362 -1.96 -13.93 -6.78
C VAL A 362 -1.99 -12.40 -6.92
N ASN A 363 -3.09 -11.75 -6.48
CA ASN A 363 -3.21 -10.30 -6.52
C ASN A 363 -2.09 -9.58 -5.77
N MET A 364 -1.63 -10.13 -4.64
CA MET A 364 -0.55 -9.54 -3.84
C MET A 364 0.76 -9.49 -4.62
N LEU A 365 1.05 -10.50 -5.46
CA LEU A 365 2.24 -10.50 -6.33
C LEU A 365 2.19 -9.36 -7.36
N PHE A 366 1.03 -9.15 -8.00
CA PHE A 366 0.86 -8.06 -8.97
C PHE A 366 0.93 -6.69 -8.27
N PHE A 367 0.25 -6.55 -7.14
CA PHE A 367 0.19 -5.31 -6.37
C PHE A 367 1.55 -4.88 -5.82
N MET A 368 2.35 -5.82 -5.30
CA MET A 368 3.69 -5.51 -4.78
C MET A 368 4.75 -5.45 -5.88
N GLY A 369 4.62 -6.28 -6.92
CA GLY A 369 5.62 -6.38 -7.98
C GLY A 369 5.57 -5.21 -8.96
N GLY A 370 4.38 -4.74 -9.32
CA GLY A 370 4.19 -3.68 -10.30
C GLY A 370 5.00 -2.42 -9.99
N PRO A 371 4.80 -1.76 -8.84
CA PRO A 371 5.52 -0.53 -8.50
C PRO A 371 7.04 -0.70 -8.46
N GLN A 372 7.54 -1.78 -7.85
CA GLN A 372 8.98 -2.00 -7.68
C GLN A 372 9.69 -2.27 -9.01
N LEU A 373 9.06 -3.06 -9.88
CA LEU A 373 9.58 -3.30 -11.23
C LEU A 373 9.47 -2.03 -12.09
N GLY A 374 8.42 -1.24 -11.89
CA GLY A 374 8.26 0.06 -12.53
C GLY A 374 9.30 1.08 -12.10
N GLU A 375 9.71 1.09 -10.81
CA GLU A 375 10.84 1.92 -10.35
C GLU A 375 12.13 1.57 -11.08
N LEU A 376 12.40 0.28 -11.31
CA LEU A 376 13.56 -0.18 -12.07
C LEU A 376 13.46 0.24 -13.55
N GLU A 377 12.30 0.03 -14.18
CA GLU A 377 12.04 0.44 -15.56
C GLU A 377 12.23 1.94 -15.73
N ALA A 378 11.60 2.73 -14.86
CA ALA A 378 11.71 4.20 -14.88
C ALA A 378 13.17 4.65 -14.71
N GLY A 379 13.93 4.01 -13.81
CA GLY A 379 15.34 4.29 -13.61
C GLY A 379 16.20 3.96 -14.85
N LEU A 380 15.96 2.82 -15.50
CA LEU A 380 16.66 2.42 -16.73
C LEU A 380 16.36 3.36 -17.89
N VAL A 381 15.08 3.65 -18.14
CA VAL A 381 14.67 4.57 -19.23
C VAL A 381 15.21 5.97 -18.96
N ALA A 382 15.12 6.45 -17.73
CA ALA A 382 15.63 7.77 -17.37
C ALA A 382 17.16 7.87 -17.52
N ASN A 383 17.89 6.79 -17.27
CA ASN A 383 19.34 6.76 -17.45
C ASN A 383 19.77 6.88 -18.93
N TRP A 384 18.95 6.38 -19.85
CA TRP A 384 19.26 6.41 -21.29
C TRP A 384 18.67 7.63 -22.00
N LEU A 385 17.46 8.03 -21.67
CA LEU A 385 16.67 9.03 -22.40
C LEU A 385 16.37 10.29 -21.58
N GLY A 386 16.75 10.29 -20.30
CA GLY A 386 16.48 11.38 -19.38
C GLY A 386 15.16 11.20 -18.59
N PRO A 387 15.06 11.88 -17.43
CA PRO A 387 13.95 11.67 -16.48
C PRO A 387 12.59 12.12 -17.03
N VAL A 388 12.54 13.20 -17.81
CA VAL A 388 11.30 13.70 -18.42
C VAL A 388 10.74 12.68 -19.42
N VAL A 389 11.61 12.15 -20.30
CA VAL A 389 11.19 11.15 -21.31
C VAL A 389 10.72 9.88 -20.62
N SER A 390 11.38 9.42 -19.57
CA SER A 390 10.99 8.25 -18.81
C SER A 390 9.58 8.40 -18.23
N VAL A 391 9.30 9.50 -17.54
CA VAL A 391 8.00 9.75 -16.94
C VAL A 391 6.90 9.89 -17.99
N VAL A 392 7.16 10.61 -19.09
CA VAL A 392 6.19 10.81 -20.16
C VAL A 392 5.92 9.49 -20.90
N SER A 393 6.96 8.73 -21.25
CA SER A 393 6.79 7.42 -21.91
C SER A 393 6.06 6.42 -21.01
N GLY A 394 6.34 6.41 -19.72
CA GLY A 394 5.62 5.62 -18.73
C GLY A 394 4.13 5.99 -18.65
N GLY A 395 3.80 7.29 -18.55
CA GLY A 395 2.41 7.74 -18.59
C GLY A 395 1.68 7.38 -19.90
N LEU A 396 2.35 7.50 -21.05
CA LEU A 396 1.83 7.07 -22.35
C LEU A 396 1.65 5.54 -22.40
N GLY A 397 2.61 4.76 -21.86
CA GLY A 397 2.51 3.31 -21.73
C GLY A 397 1.29 2.89 -20.91
N CYS A 398 1.01 3.59 -19.82
CA CYS A 398 -0.20 3.40 -19.02
C CYS A 398 -1.48 3.68 -19.83
N LEU A 399 -1.53 4.79 -20.58
CA LEU A 399 -2.68 5.14 -21.42
C LEU A 399 -2.91 4.11 -22.53
N VAL A 400 -1.87 3.72 -23.25
CA VAL A 400 -1.93 2.75 -24.34
C VAL A 400 -2.35 1.37 -23.83
N SER A 401 -1.74 0.89 -22.77
CA SER A 401 -2.07 -0.42 -22.17
C SER A 401 -3.50 -0.45 -21.63
N THR A 402 -3.97 0.65 -21.01
CA THR A 402 -5.35 0.78 -20.52
C THR A 402 -6.34 0.79 -21.69
N GLY A 403 -6.07 1.55 -22.75
CA GLY A 403 -6.89 1.58 -23.97
C GLY A 403 -6.95 0.21 -24.63
N TRP A 404 -5.82 -0.48 -24.74
CA TRP A 404 -5.73 -1.83 -25.31
C TRP A 404 -6.54 -2.84 -24.48
N LEU A 405 -6.38 -2.87 -23.15
CA LEU A 405 -7.16 -3.75 -22.27
C LEU A 405 -8.65 -3.44 -22.33
N ALA A 406 -9.04 -2.17 -22.37
CA ALA A 406 -10.44 -1.76 -22.50
C ALA A 406 -11.05 -2.19 -23.84
N ALA A 407 -10.27 -2.22 -24.92
CA ALA A 407 -10.71 -2.72 -26.23
C ALA A 407 -10.82 -4.26 -26.25
N MET A 408 -9.85 -4.96 -25.63
CA MET A 408 -9.80 -6.43 -25.61
C MET A 408 -10.79 -7.07 -24.61
N THR A 409 -11.33 -6.29 -23.65
CA THR A 409 -12.24 -6.81 -22.62
C THR A 409 -13.54 -5.99 -22.60
N PRO A 410 -14.47 -6.23 -23.54
CA PRO A 410 -15.76 -5.54 -23.58
C PRO A 410 -16.60 -5.75 -22.32
N GLU A 411 -16.43 -6.89 -21.64
CA GLU A 411 -17.08 -7.21 -20.37
C GLU A 411 -16.73 -6.20 -19.28
N LEU A 412 -15.45 -5.77 -19.22
CA LEU A 412 -15.02 -4.75 -18.28
C LEU A 412 -15.69 -3.39 -18.57
N ARG A 413 -15.79 -2.97 -19.83
CA ARG A 413 -16.47 -1.70 -20.20
C ARG A 413 -17.96 -1.72 -19.86
N ARG A 414 -18.60 -2.90 -19.96
CA ARG A 414 -20.03 -3.09 -19.70
C ARG A 414 -20.33 -3.43 -18.25
N TYR A 415 -19.29 -3.63 -17.43
CA TYR A 415 -19.48 -4.01 -16.03
C TYR A 415 -20.20 -2.90 -15.26
N GLY A 416 -21.34 -3.24 -14.71
CA GLY A 416 -22.21 -2.33 -13.99
C GLY A 416 -22.68 -2.88 -12.66
N LYS A 417 -23.45 -2.09 -11.93
CA LYS A 417 -24.09 -2.50 -10.68
C LYS A 417 -25.02 -3.70 -10.92
N PRO A 418 -24.91 -4.82 -10.16
CA PRO A 418 -25.79 -5.96 -10.34
C PRO A 418 -27.27 -5.60 -10.20
N ALA A 419 -28.15 -6.26 -10.96
CA ALA A 419 -29.58 -5.96 -10.94
C ALA A 419 -30.22 -6.06 -9.55
N ARG A 420 -29.74 -6.98 -8.69
CA ARG A 420 -30.17 -7.13 -7.30
C ARG A 420 -29.85 -5.93 -6.40
N GLU A 421 -28.73 -5.22 -6.66
CA GLU A 421 -28.38 -4.00 -5.91
C GLU A 421 -29.12 -2.76 -6.43
N ARG A 422 -29.64 -2.77 -7.66
CA ARG A 422 -30.43 -1.67 -8.22
C ARG A 422 -31.82 -1.58 -7.63
N GLN A 423 -32.33 -2.67 -7.04
CA GLN A 423 -33.71 -2.78 -6.52
C GLN A 423 -33.83 -2.50 -5.02
N LYS A 424 -32.72 -2.33 -4.27
CA LYS A 424 -32.81 -1.91 -2.87
C LYS A 424 -33.15 -0.41 -2.81
N PRO A 425 -34.30 0.00 -2.21
CA PRO A 425 -34.60 1.42 -1.99
C PRO A 425 -33.50 2.05 -1.12
N GLN A 426 -33.14 3.31 -1.42
CA GLN A 426 -32.18 4.10 -0.64
C GLN A 426 -32.70 4.45 0.77
N GLY A 427 -33.11 3.49 1.55
CA GLY A 427 -33.68 3.70 2.88
C GLY A 427 -33.72 2.48 3.77
N SER A 428 -33.50 1.27 3.23
CA SER A 428 -33.76 0.02 3.96
C SER A 428 -32.63 -0.45 4.89
N VAL A 429 -31.55 0.28 5.02
CA VAL A 429 -30.45 -0.09 5.94
C VAL A 429 -30.79 0.20 7.41
N LEU A 430 -31.86 0.95 7.69
CA LEU A 430 -32.30 1.25 9.06
C LEU A 430 -33.47 0.39 9.54
N GLU A 431 -34.14 -0.36 8.67
CA GLU A 431 -35.30 -1.18 9.06
C GLU A 431 -34.95 -2.64 9.43
N ASP A 432 -33.84 -3.18 8.93
CA ASP A 432 -33.42 -4.56 9.26
C ASP A 432 -32.88 -4.73 10.69
N VAL A 433 -32.76 -3.64 11.47
CA VAL A 433 -32.31 -3.67 12.88
C VAL A 433 -33.48 -3.64 13.86
N GLN A 434 -34.73 -3.43 13.41
CA GLN A 434 -35.89 -3.22 14.31
C GLN A 434 -37.02 -4.21 14.11
N SER A 435 -36.82 -5.37 13.53
CA SER A 435 -37.85 -6.44 13.58
C SER A 435 -37.69 -7.25 14.88
N PRO A 436 -38.52 -7.03 15.90
CA PRO A 436 -38.52 -7.92 17.06
C PRO A 436 -39.05 -9.29 16.64
N ALA A 437 -38.32 -10.34 17.01
CA ALA A 437 -38.81 -11.71 16.91
C ALA A 437 -40.18 -11.83 17.55
N SER A 438 -41.19 -12.18 16.79
CA SER A 438 -42.50 -12.56 17.30
C SER A 438 -42.37 -13.81 18.19
N PRO A 439 -42.88 -13.80 19.41
CA PRO A 439 -42.89 -14.99 20.25
C PRO A 439 -43.83 -16.05 19.63
N GLY A 440 -43.30 -17.28 19.53
CA GLY A 440 -44.06 -18.44 19.06
C GLY A 440 -45.32 -18.66 19.87
N ALA A 441 -46.41 -18.95 19.17
CA ALA A 441 -47.61 -19.57 19.76
C ALA A 441 -47.26 -21.04 20.00
N GLU A 442 -47.29 -21.44 21.26
CA GLU A 442 -47.53 -22.81 21.69
C GLU A 442 -48.98 -23.14 21.37
N ASP A 443 -49.22 -24.27 20.68
CA ASP A 443 -50.30 -25.23 20.93
C ASP A 443 -49.86 -26.58 20.35
#